data_98ad3e5c090ef235b51c69d471809f6e
#
_entry.id   98ad3e5c090ef235b51c69d471809f6e
#
_cell.length_a   1.000
_cell.length_b   1.000
_cell.length_c   1.000
_cell.angle_alpha   90.00
_cell.angle_beta   90.00
_cell.angle_gamma   90.00
#
_symmetry.space_group_name_H-M   'P 1'
#
loop_
_entity.id
_entity.type
_entity.pdbx_description
1 polymer ?
#
loop_
_entity_poly.entity_id
_entity_poly.type
_entity_poly.pdbx_seq_one_letter_code
_entity_poly.pdbx_strand_id
1 'polypeptide(L)'
;DKIVSAKAFAQAKEAYENARIAYEAVGQSNAASGTSITAPLGGYVKNLLVKEGDYVNVGQPLVSITQDQRLSLRADVPQRHYQALSSMESANFCTPYNKEVYELKALNGRLLSYGKSASENGNMIPITFEFDNRGKVMPGSFVEVYLLGAAQADAIVLPLTALTEEQGSYYIYKQVHPERYMKQLVSLGASDGTRVQILSGVSAGDKVVVRGAYQVKLANTSNAIPGHSHEH
;
A
#
# COMPACT_ATOMS: atom_id res chain seq x y z
N ASP A 1 21.78 -33.71 70.06
CA ASP A 1 20.57 -32.94 70.44
C ASP A 1 19.94 -32.30 69.23
N LYS A 2 18.75 -32.80 68.87
CA LYS A 2 17.99 -32.18 67.78
C LYS A 2 17.27 -30.96 68.37
N ILE A 3 17.81 -29.79 68.13
CA ILE A 3 17.30 -28.54 68.64
C ILE A 3 16.03 -28.09 67.92
N VAL A 4 15.68 -28.70 66.79
CA VAL A 4 14.51 -28.34 65.96
C VAL A 4 13.74 -29.58 65.55
N SER A 5 12.40 -29.47 65.46
CA SER A 5 11.54 -30.58 65.01
C SER A 5 11.74 -30.80 63.52
N ALA A 6 11.53 -32.07 63.05
CA ALA A 6 11.62 -32.41 61.66
C ALA A 6 10.72 -31.55 60.75
N LYS A 7 9.58 -31.13 61.26
CA LYS A 7 8.66 -30.22 60.58
C LYS A 7 9.25 -28.81 60.41
N ALA A 8 9.86 -28.27 61.47
CA ALA A 8 10.48 -26.94 61.40
C ALA A 8 11.70 -26.92 60.46
N PHE A 9 12.48 -28.03 60.43
CA PHE A 9 13.57 -28.17 59.48
C PHE A 9 13.08 -28.22 58.02
N ALA A 10 12.00 -29.00 57.76
CA ALA A 10 11.42 -29.07 56.42
C ALA A 10 10.93 -27.71 55.93
N GLN A 11 10.23 -26.95 56.79
CA GLN A 11 9.73 -25.58 56.48
C GLN A 11 10.92 -24.61 56.21
N ALA A 12 11.96 -24.64 57.01
CA ALA A 12 13.13 -23.81 56.82
C ALA A 12 13.88 -24.15 55.53
N LYS A 13 13.95 -25.44 55.17
CA LYS A 13 14.52 -25.90 53.92
C LYS A 13 13.72 -25.41 52.70
N GLU A 14 12.40 -25.55 52.76
CA GLU A 14 11.52 -25.05 51.68
C GLU A 14 11.64 -23.54 51.49
N ALA A 15 11.62 -22.78 52.59
CA ALA A 15 11.82 -21.35 52.55
C ALA A 15 13.18 -20.94 51.95
N TYR A 16 14.25 -21.69 52.29
CA TYR A 16 15.57 -21.46 51.72
C TYR A 16 15.60 -21.74 50.20
N GLU A 17 15.04 -22.89 49.76
CA GLU A 17 15.01 -23.25 48.35
C GLU A 17 14.20 -22.19 47.53
N ASN A 18 13.05 -21.74 48.03
CA ASN A 18 12.26 -20.71 47.40
C ASN A 18 13.01 -19.38 47.32
N ALA A 19 13.68 -18.98 48.40
CA ALA A 19 14.52 -17.75 48.40
C ALA A 19 15.72 -17.89 47.45
N ARG A 20 16.32 -19.08 47.35
CA ARG A 20 17.43 -19.35 46.43
C ARG A 20 16.95 -19.23 44.97
N ILE A 21 15.84 -19.86 44.62
CA ILE A 21 15.27 -19.77 43.28
C ILE A 21 14.94 -18.30 42.92
N ALA A 22 14.35 -17.55 43.84
CA ALA A 22 14.07 -16.13 43.66
C ALA A 22 15.38 -15.31 43.47
N TYR A 23 16.40 -15.59 44.26
CA TYR A 23 17.70 -14.94 44.15
C TYR A 23 18.42 -15.25 42.83
N GLU A 24 18.43 -16.52 42.41
CA GLU A 24 19.02 -16.94 41.14
C GLU A 24 18.28 -16.31 39.93
N ALA A 25 16.94 -16.21 40.00
CA ALA A 25 16.15 -15.53 38.98
C ALA A 25 16.47 -14.04 38.88
N VAL A 26 16.68 -13.37 40.02
CA VAL A 26 17.09 -11.95 40.08
C VAL A 26 18.56 -11.78 39.68
N GLY A 27 19.44 -12.73 40.07
CA GLY A 27 20.86 -12.68 39.75
C GLY A 27 21.17 -12.82 38.26
N GLN A 28 20.35 -13.54 37.52
CA GLN A 28 20.47 -13.65 36.07
C GLN A 28 20.02 -12.36 35.34
N SER A 29 19.19 -11.56 35.98
CA SER A 29 18.69 -10.28 35.39
C SER A 29 19.47 -9.03 35.80
N ASN A 30 20.32 -9.11 36.82
CA ASN A 30 21.08 -7.98 37.38
C ASN A 30 22.61 -8.16 37.21
N ALA A 31 23.09 -8.31 35.98
CA ALA A 31 24.51 -8.15 35.72
C ALA A 31 24.92 -6.69 36.01
N ALA A 32 26.03 -6.48 36.70
CA ALA A 32 26.60 -5.13 36.97
C ALA A 32 26.85 -4.32 35.67
N SER A 33 26.87 -4.99 34.53
CA SER A 33 26.99 -4.44 33.18
C SER A 33 25.66 -4.14 32.49
N GLY A 34 24.51 -4.34 33.19
CA GLY A 34 23.17 -4.23 32.61
C GLY A 34 22.72 -5.49 31.87
N THR A 35 21.43 -5.57 31.56
CA THR A 35 20.82 -6.66 30.81
C THR A 35 20.67 -6.26 29.36
N SER A 36 21.28 -7.01 28.45
CA SER A 36 21.09 -6.78 27.01
C SER A 36 19.71 -7.24 26.56
N ILE A 37 18.93 -6.34 26.02
CA ILE A 37 17.61 -6.65 25.43
C ILE A 37 17.79 -6.73 23.92
N THR A 38 17.56 -7.93 23.37
CA THR A 38 17.67 -8.18 21.93
C THR A 38 16.29 -8.23 21.28
N ALA A 39 16.21 -7.78 20.03
CA ALA A 39 15.00 -7.90 19.24
C ALA A 39 14.66 -9.39 19.00
N PRO A 40 13.44 -9.86 19.29
CA PRO A 40 13.03 -11.24 19.06
C PRO A 40 12.84 -11.56 17.57
N LEU A 41 12.73 -10.53 16.73
CA LEU A 41 12.48 -10.63 15.29
C LEU A 41 13.40 -9.66 14.54
N GLY A 42 13.84 -10.07 13.34
CA GLY A 42 14.51 -9.16 12.40
C GLY A 42 13.50 -8.14 11.83
N GLY A 43 13.92 -6.89 11.70
CA GLY A 43 13.05 -5.82 11.19
C GLY A 43 13.66 -4.44 11.40
N TYR A 44 12.83 -3.41 11.29
CA TYR A 44 13.22 -2.01 11.49
C TYR A 44 12.59 -1.45 12.75
N VAL A 45 13.32 -0.58 13.44
CA VAL A 45 12.77 0.16 14.58
C VAL A 45 11.76 1.18 14.07
N LYS A 46 10.48 0.98 14.44
CA LYS A 46 9.40 1.89 14.11
C LYS A 46 9.35 3.07 15.08
N ASN A 47 9.36 2.77 16.38
CA ASN A 47 9.33 3.76 17.43
C ASN A 47 10.27 3.33 18.56
N LEU A 48 11.06 4.26 19.05
CA LEU A 48 11.77 4.15 20.31
C LEU A 48 10.91 4.85 21.39
N LEU A 49 10.44 4.07 22.36
CA LEU A 49 9.46 4.53 23.35
C LEU A 49 10.11 5.04 24.65
N VAL A 50 11.42 4.87 24.78
CA VAL A 50 12.23 5.26 25.93
C VAL A 50 13.49 5.98 25.46
N LYS A 51 14.06 6.79 26.34
CA LYS A 51 15.33 7.50 26.12
C LYS A 51 16.38 6.99 27.09
N GLU A 52 17.64 7.23 26.79
CA GLU A 52 18.74 6.98 27.71
C GLU A 52 18.53 7.75 29.02
N GLY A 53 18.65 7.05 30.13
CA GLY A 53 18.38 7.59 31.47
C GLY A 53 16.96 7.42 31.98
N ASP A 54 16.02 6.98 31.14
CA ASP A 54 14.64 6.73 31.59
C ASP A 54 14.57 5.51 32.52
N TYR A 55 13.75 5.62 33.56
CA TYR A 55 13.40 4.48 34.40
C TYR A 55 12.35 3.63 33.69
N VAL A 56 12.55 2.32 33.64
CA VAL A 56 11.65 1.38 32.98
C VAL A 56 11.14 0.31 33.96
N ASN A 57 9.89 -0.04 33.82
CA ASN A 57 9.25 -1.09 34.62
C ASN A 57 9.26 -2.42 33.88
N VAL A 58 9.12 -3.53 34.64
CA VAL A 58 8.94 -4.85 34.05
C VAL A 58 7.66 -4.88 33.21
N GLY A 59 7.76 -5.34 31.96
CA GLY A 59 6.64 -5.37 31.01
C GLY A 59 6.39 -4.06 30.26
N GLN A 60 7.18 -3.03 30.50
CA GLN A 60 7.07 -1.77 29.76
C GLN A 60 7.64 -1.96 28.34
N PRO A 61 6.92 -1.57 27.30
CA PRO A 61 7.43 -1.60 25.93
C PRO A 61 8.53 -0.55 25.74
N LEU A 62 9.69 -0.97 25.24
CA LEU A 62 10.86 -0.12 25.02
C LEU A 62 11.00 0.34 23.58
N VAL A 63 10.69 -0.55 22.65
CA VAL A 63 10.86 -0.33 21.22
C VAL A 63 9.75 -1.07 20.45
N SER A 64 9.29 -0.47 19.39
CA SER A 64 8.38 -1.11 18.43
C SER A 64 9.16 -1.46 17.17
N ILE A 65 9.16 -2.76 16.82
CA ILE A 65 9.82 -3.27 15.63
C ILE A 65 8.76 -3.61 14.60
N THR A 66 8.98 -3.22 13.36
CA THR A 66 8.13 -3.59 12.22
C THR A 66 8.92 -4.45 11.24
N GLN A 67 8.25 -5.47 10.71
CA GLN A 67 8.73 -6.20 9.54
C GLN A 67 8.06 -5.61 8.31
N ASP A 68 8.86 -5.11 7.38
CA ASP A 68 8.36 -4.49 6.15
C ASP A 68 8.38 -5.44 4.95
N GLN A 69 8.77 -6.70 5.16
CA GLN A 69 8.82 -7.72 4.09
C GLN A 69 7.43 -8.10 3.57
N ARG A 70 6.42 -8.05 4.44
CA ARG A 70 5.02 -8.26 4.10
C ARG A 70 4.17 -7.12 4.60
N LEU A 71 3.41 -6.52 3.71
CA LEU A 71 2.51 -5.43 4.03
C LEU A 71 1.06 -5.80 3.76
N SER A 72 0.17 -5.15 4.52
CA SER A 72 -1.26 -5.20 4.28
C SER A 72 -1.69 -3.93 3.56
N LEU A 73 -2.39 -4.09 2.44
CA LEU A 73 -3.06 -3.02 1.72
C LEU A 73 -4.52 -3.03 2.12
N ARG A 74 -4.99 -1.96 2.76
CA ARG A 74 -6.39 -1.77 3.09
C ARG A 74 -7.03 -0.77 2.13
N ALA A 75 -8.16 -1.17 1.55
CA ALA A 75 -9.02 -0.31 0.75
C ALA A 75 -10.40 -0.22 1.40
N ASP A 76 -10.93 0.99 1.55
CA ASP A 76 -12.28 1.21 2.05
C ASP A 76 -13.20 1.54 0.86
N VAL A 77 -14.12 0.64 0.53
CA VAL A 77 -14.97 0.69 -0.66
C VAL A 77 -16.40 1.11 -0.31
N PRO A 78 -16.99 2.09 -1.01
CA PRO A 78 -18.39 2.45 -0.78
C PRO A 78 -19.35 1.28 -0.99
N GLN A 79 -20.35 1.15 -0.11
CA GLN A 79 -21.34 0.05 -0.14
C GLN A 79 -22.05 -0.12 -1.49
N ARG A 80 -22.23 0.96 -2.27
CA ARG A 80 -22.82 0.89 -3.61
C ARG A 80 -22.11 -0.07 -4.55
N HIS A 81 -20.83 -0.40 -4.29
CA HIS A 81 -20.02 -1.31 -5.09
C HIS A 81 -19.99 -2.75 -4.53
N TYR A 82 -20.81 -3.05 -3.50
CA TYR A 82 -20.79 -4.35 -2.82
C TYR A 82 -20.94 -5.54 -3.78
N GLN A 83 -21.85 -5.43 -4.75
CA GLN A 83 -22.09 -6.51 -5.73
C GLN A 83 -20.86 -6.81 -6.58
N ALA A 84 -20.08 -5.79 -6.94
CA ALA A 84 -18.86 -5.93 -7.72
C ALA A 84 -17.73 -6.62 -6.95
N LEU A 85 -17.78 -6.61 -5.61
CA LEU A 85 -16.73 -7.22 -4.77
C LEU A 85 -16.68 -8.75 -4.91
N SER A 86 -17.80 -9.39 -5.27
CA SER A 86 -17.85 -10.85 -5.48
C SER A 86 -17.03 -11.32 -6.68
N SER A 87 -16.83 -10.44 -7.66
CA SER A 87 -16.01 -10.70 -8.86
C SER A 87 -14.60 -10.13 -8.77
N MET A 88 -14.21 -9.62 -7.61
CA MET A 88 -12.89 -9.02 -7.40
C MET A 88 -11.81 -10.11 -7.36
N GLU A 89 -10.79 -9.96 -8.20
CA GLU A 89 -9.69 -10.91 -8.31
C GLU A 89 -8.40 -10.40 -7.69
N SER A 90 -8.13 -9.10 -7.81
CA SER A 90 -6.86 -8.50 -7.40
C SER A 90 -7.03 -6.99 -7.22
N ALA A 91 -5.92 -6.31 -6.99
CA ALA A 91 -5.85 -4.85 -7.00
C ALA A 91 -4.50 -4.39 -7.55
N ASN A 92 -4.47 -3.16 -8.04
CA ASN A 92 -3.26 -2.39 -8.25
C ASN A 92 -3.27 -1.20 -7.28
N PHE A 93 -2.13 -0.64 -6.98
CA PHE A 93 -2.09 0.57 -6.17
C PHE A 93 -0.96 1.50 -6.63
N CYS A 94 -1.15 2.79 -6.42
CA CYS A 94 -0.18 3.84 -6.73
C CYS A 94 0.22 4.56 -5.46
N THR A 95 1.52 4.76 -5.25
CA THR A 95 2.05 5.54 -4.12
C THR A 95 2.16 7.02 -4.49
N PRO A 96 1.91 7.95 -3.54
CA PRO A 96 1.90 9.39 -3.85
C PRO A 96 3.30 9.95 -4.14
N TYR A 97 4.36 9.27 -3.69
CA TYR A 97 5.72 9.78 -3.74
C TYR A 97 6.49 9.42 -5.03
N ASN A 98 6.12 8.35 -5.75
CA ASN A 98 6.80 7.98 -7.01
C ASN A 98 5.86 7.82 -8.21
N LYS A 99 4.54 7.87 -7.98
CA LYS A 99 3.50 7.68 -9.02
C LYS A 99 3.65 6.38 -9.82
N GLU A 100 4.38 5.41 -9.27
CA GLU A 100 4.51 4.07 -9.85
C GLU A 100 3.28 3.25 -9.45
N VAL A 101 2.70 2.55 -10.42
CA VAL A 101 1.60 1.61 -10.19
C VAL A 101 2.19 0.25 -9.91
N TYR A 102 1.86 -0.29 -8.74
CA TYR A 102 2.27 -1.62 -8.28
C TYR A 102 1.13 -2.60 -8.53
N GLU A 103 1.42 -3.66 -9.26
CA GLU A 103 0.47 -4.75 -9.46
C GLU A 103 0.59 -5.75 -8.31
N LEU A 104 -0.48 -5.95 -7.55
CA LEU A 104 -0.48 -6.91 -6.44
C LEU A 104 -0.07 -8.32 -6.87
N LYS A 105 -0.51 -8.76 -8.06
CA LYS A 105 -0.12 -10.07 -8.61
C LYS A 105 1.40 -10.20 -8.78
N ALA A 106 2.08 -9.15 -9.21
CA ALA A 106 3.55 -9.14 -9.38
C ALA A 106 4.31 -9.12 -8.03
N LEU A 107 3.63 -8.72 -6.95
CA LEU A 107 4.14 -8.70 -5.59
C LEU A 107 3.66 -9.91 -4.75
N ASN A 108 3.26 -11.01 -5.38
CA ASN A 108 2.69 -12.18 -4.72
C ASN A 108 1.49 -11.82 -3.81
N GLY A 109 0.75 -10.79 -4.22
CA GLY A 109 -0.38 -10.27 -3.46
C GLY A 109 -1.59 -11.19 -3.52
N ARG A 110 -2.31 -11.26 -2.41
CA ARG A 110 -3.55 -12.02 -2.28
C ARG A 110 -4.58 -11.28 -1.46
N LEU A 111 -5.83 -11.52 -1.76
CA LEU A 111 -6.94 -11.07 -0.93
C LEU A 111 -6.93 -11.86 0.38
N LEU A 112 -6.89 -11.16 1.52
CA LEU A 112 -7.02 -11.77 2.85
C LEU A 112 -8.47 -11.79 3.30
N SER A 113 -9.16 -10.67 3.18
CA SER A 113 -10.55 -10.54 3.62
C SER A 113 -11.24 -9.37 2.94
N TYR A 114 -12.55 -9.46 2.82
CA TYR A 114 -13.42 -8.30 2.62
C TYR A 114 -14.56 -8.35 3.62
N GLY A 115 -14.92 -7.18 4.15
CA GLY A 115 -15.98 -7.06 5.17
C GLY A 115 -17.32 -7.43 4.58
N LYS A 116 -18.08 -8.28 5.29
CA LYS A 116 -19.48 -8.58 4.97
C LYS A 116 -20.46 -7.58 5.62
N SER A 117 -19.93 -6.68 6.45
CA SER A 117 -20.67 -5.58 7.07
C SER A 117 -19.90 -4.27 6.88
N ALA A 118 -20.65 -3.16 6.79
CA ALA A 118 -20.04 -1.86 6.80
C ALA A 118 -19.40 -1.57 8.17
N SER A 119 -18.36 -0.74 8.19
CA SER A 119 -17.80 -0.23 9.45
C SER A 119 -18.85 0.57 10.21
N GLU A 120 -18.81 0.52 11.54
CA GLU A 120 -19.77 1.21 12.43
C GLU A 120 -19.86 2.72 12.17
N ASN A 121 -18.84 3.32 11.59
CA ASN A 121 -18.72 4.77 11.36
C ASN A 121 -18.85 5.20 9.89
N GLY A 122 -19.31 4.34 8.98
CA GLY A 122 -19.45 4.76 7.59
C GLY A 122 -19.94 3.68 6.63
N ASN A 123 -20.53 4.10 5.53
CA ASN A 123 -21.00 3.25 4.43
C ASN A 123 -19.85 2.65 3.59
N MET A 124 -18.75 2.25 4.25
CA MET A 124 -17.55 1.71 3.62
C MET A 124 -17.33 0.25 4.01
N ILE A 125 -16.92 -0.54 3.04
CA ILE A 125 -16.59 -1.96 3.22
C ILE A 125 -15.07 -2.07 3.18
N PRO A 126 -14.43 -2.51 4.30
CA PRO A 126 -12.99 -2.70 4.31
C PRO A 126 -12.61 -3.95 3.54
N ILE A 127 -11.62 -3.81 2.67
CA ILE A 127 -10.98 -4.90 1.93
C ILE A 127 -9.50 -4.90 2.31
N THR A 128 -8.96 -6.08 2.59
CA THR A 128 -7.57 -6.23 2.97
C THR A 128 -6.88 -7.22 2.05
N PHE A 129 -5.79 -6.78 1.46
CA PHE A 129 -4.85 -7.61 0.73
C PHE A 129 -3.55 -7.70 1.50
N GLU A 130 -2.78 -8.74 1.26
CA GLU A 130 -1.42 -8.91 1.72
C GLU A 130 -0.50 -9.03 0.51
N PHE A 131 0.71 -8.47 0.58
CA PHE A 131 1.69 -8.56 -0.51
C PHE A 131 3.12 -8.52 0.00
N ASP A 132 4.05 -9.03 -0.80
CA ASP A 132 5.48 -8.98 -0.49
C ASP A 132 6.03 -7.59 -0.82
N ASN A 133 6.53 -6.90 0.21
CA ASN A 133 7.23 -5.64 0.04
C ASN A 133 8.70 -5.89 -0.26
N ARG A 134 9.15 -5.43 -1.43
CA ARG A 134 10.56 -5.49 -1.82
C ARG A 134 11.31 -4.20 -1.50
N GLY A 135 10.94 -3.54 -0.39
CA GLY A 135 11.56 -2.29 0.06
C GLY A 135 11.15 -1.04 -0.71
N LYS A 136 10.16 -1.14 -1.61
CA LYS A 136 9.71 -0.02 -2.45
C LYS A 136 8.53 0.76 -1.85
N VAL A 137 7.75 0.12 -0.97
CA VAL A 137 6.55 0.70 -0.39
C VAL A 137 6.78 1.01 1.08
N MET A 138 6.55 2.26 1.46
CA MET A 138 6.68 2.71 2.85
C MET A 138 5.46 2.27 3.65
N PRO A 139 5.63 1.50 4.75
CA PRO A 139 4.54 1.13 5.63
C PRO A 139 3.81 2.35 6.19
N GLY A 140 2.48 2.30 6.23
CA GLY A 140 1.65 3.40 6.73
C GLY A 140 1.38 4.52 5.73
N SER A 141 1.83 4.39 4.47
CA SER A 141 1.50 5.34 3.41
C SER A 141 0.04 5.21 2.99
N PHE A 142 -0.58 6.35 2.68
CA PHE A 142 -1.84 6.37 1.93
C PHE A 142 -1.54 6.15 0.45
N VAL A 143 -2.35 5.32 -0.19
CA VAL A 143 -2.17 4.94 -1.60
C VAL A 143 -3.51 5.01 -2.32
N GLU A 144 -3.48 5.25 -3.62
CA GLU A 144 -4.64 5.09 -4.48
C GLU A 144 -4.75 3.62 -4.91
N VAL A 145 -5.93 3.02 -4.74
CA VAL A 145 -6.15 1.59 -5.02
C VAL A 145 -7.12 1.42 -6.17
N TYR A 146 -6.73 0.62 -7.15
CA TYR A 146 -7.54 0.20 -8.28
C TYR A 146 -7.94 -1.25 -8.07
N LEU A 147 -9.22 -1.50 -7.77
CA LEU A 147 -9.74 -2.85 -7.61
C LEU A 147 -10.00 -3.49 -8.97
N LEU A 148 -9.47 -4.68 -9.17
CA LEU A 148 -9.56 -5.42 -10.42
C LEU A 148 -10.58 -6.55 -10.28
N GLY A 149 -11.63 -6.48 -11.08
CA GLY A 149 -12.62 -7.54 -11.23
C GLY A 149 -12.32 -8.43 -12.45
N ALA A 150 -13.32 -9.23 -12.83
CA ALA A 150 -13.24 -10.04 -14.03
C ALA A 150 -13.01 -9.19 -15.29
N ALA A 151 -12.20 -9.70 -16.20
CA ALA A 151 -11.92 -9.03 -17.46
C ALA A 151 -13.20 -8.88 -18.30
N GLN A 152 -13.42 -7.68 -18.83
CA GLN A 152 -14.50 -7.44 -19.78
C GLN A 152 -14.03 -7.77 -21.19
N ALA A 153 -14.71 -8.70 -21.83
CA ALA A 153 -14.48 -8.98 -23.25
C ALA A 153 -14.86 -7.74 -24.08
N ASP A 154 -14.15 -7.53 -25.20
CA ASP A 154 -14.42 -6.48 -26.19
C ASP A 154 -14.28 -5.04 -25.70
N ALA A 155 -13.69 -4.80 -24.52
CA ALA A 155 -13.41 -3.46 -24.04
C ALA A 155 -12.24 -2.83 -24.81
N ILE A 156 -12.43 -1.62 -25.33
CA ILE A 156 -11.33 -0.82 -25.89
C ILE A 156 -10.56 -0.22 -24.74
N VAL A 157 -9.28 -0.51 -24.65
CA VAL A 157 -8.40 -0.07 -23.56
C VAL A 157 -7.18 0.64 -24.13
N LEU A 158 -6.85 1.81 -23.58
CA LEU A 158 -5.67 2.56 -23.94
C LEU A 158 -4.78 2.80 -22.71
N PRO A 159 -3.45 2.92 -22.89
CA PRO A 159 -2.58 3.35 -21.83
C PRO A 159 -2.89 4.81 -21.45
N LEU A 160 -2.76 5.16 -20.17
CA LEU A 160 -3.00 6.53 -19.69
C LEU A 160 -2.13 7.57 -20.42
N THR A 161 -0.96 7.16 -20.94
CA THR A 161 -0.06 8.02 -21.72
C THR A 161 -0.62 8.44 -23.08
N ALA A 162 -1.69 7.81 -23.55
CA ALA A 162 -2.39 8.19 -24.78
C ALA A 162 -3.36 9.37 -24.57
N LEU A 163 -3.70 9.65 -23.31
CA LEU A 163 -4.67 10.68 -22.95
C LEU A 163 -4.02 12.04 -22.77
N THR A 164 -4.73 13.07 -23.17
CA THR A 164 -4.46 14.46 -22.80
C THR A 164 -5.72 15.04 -22.16
N GLU A 165 -5.54 15.80 -21.09
CA GLU A 165 -6.64 16.46 -20.39
C GLU A 165 -6.67 17.95 -20.74
N GLU A 166 -7.86 18.47 -20.96
CA GLU A 166 -8.11 19.90 -21.14
C GLU A 166 -9.47 20.26 -20.52
N GLN A 167 -9.44 21.16 -19.56
CA GLN A 167 -10.65 21.68 -18.88
C GLN A 167 -11.58 20.55 -18.36
N GLY A 168 -11.00 19.51 -17.77
CA GLY A 168 -11.73 18.37 -17.23
C GLY A 168 -12.27 17.38 -18.27
N SER A 169 -11.94 17.58 -19.56
CA SER A 169 -12.27 16.68 -20.66
C SER A 169 -11.04 15.93 -21.15
N TYR A 170 -11.22 14.67 -21.52
CA TYR A 170 -10.12 13.81 -21.97
C TYR A 170 -10.15 13.64 -23.48
N TYR A 171 -8.97 13.71 -24.08
CA TYR A 171 -8.79 13.63 -25.53
C TYR A 171 -7.68 12.64 -25.86
N ILE A 172 -7.79 12.04 -27.04
CA ILE A 172 -6.74 11.28 -27.71
C ILE A 172 -6.43 11.90 -29.07
N TYR A 173 -5.34 11.47 -29.68
CA TYR A 173 -4.98 11.84 -31.04
C TYR A 173 -5.04 10.62 -31.94
N LYS A 174 -5.98 10.63 -32.91
CA LYS A 174 -6.16 9.59 -33.94
C LYS A 174 -5.34 9.98 -35.16
N GLN A 175 -4.54 9.04 -35.67
CA GLN A 175 -3.88 9.25 -36.95
C GLN A 175 -4.89 9.04 -38.10
N VAL A 176 -5.16 10.10 -38.84
CA VAL A 176 -6.08 10.06 -40.02
C VAL A 176 -5.30 9.95 -41.34
N HIS A 177 -4.05 10.44 -41.38
CA HIS A 177 -3.09 10.30 -42.46
C HIS A 177 -1.66 10.18 -41.89
N PRO A 178 -0.64 9.80 -42.65
CA PRO A 178 0.72 9.57 -42.11
C PRO A 178 1.25 10.69 -41.23
N GLU A 179 0.92 11.95 -41.50
CA GLU A 179 1.41 13.13 -40.76
C GLU A 179 0.28 13.97 -40.13
N ARG A 180 -0.97 13.48 -40.20
CA ARG A 180 -2.12 14.22 -39.66
C ARG A 180 -2.77 13.47 -38.53
N TYR A 181 -2.91 14.18 -37.44
CA TYR A 181 -3.56 13.70 -36.21
C TYR A 181 -4.81 14.55 -35.93
N MET A 182 -5.90 13.87 -35.62
CA MET A 182 -7.14 14.51 -35.24
C MET A 182 -7.34 14.35 -33.74
N LYS A 183 -7.60 15.46 -33.05
CA LYS A 183 -7.98 15.48 -31.64
C LYS A 183 -9.39 14.94 -31.53
N GLN A 184 -9.58 13.93 -30.68
CA GLN A 184 -10.84 13.26 -30.47
C GLN A 184 -11.21 13.25 -28.99
N LEU A 185 -12.39 13.77 -28.66
CA LEU A 185 -12.96 13.66 -27.31
C LEU A 185 -13.30 12.21 -27.00
N VAL A 186 -12.97 11.76 -25.79
CA VAL A 186 -13.25 10.40 -25.32
C VAL A 186 -13.92 10.40 -23.96
N SER A 187 -14.78 9.42 -23.74
CA SER A 187 -15.33 9.12 -22.40
C SER A 187 -14.58 7.96 -21.80
N LEU A 188 -14.13 8.13 -20.55
CA LEU A 188 -13.36 7.15 -19.83
C LEU A 188 -14.26 6.24 -19.00
N GLY A 189 -13.89 4.97 -18.90
CA GLY A 189 -14.49 3.97 -18.05
C GLY A 189 -13.57 3.57 -16.89
N ALA A 190 -13.53 2.29 -16.56
CA ALA A 190 -12.70 1.75 -15.51
C ALA A 190 -11.21 1.86 -15.83
N SER A 191 -10.38 2.03 -14.81
CA SER A 191 -8.92 2.09 -14.92
C SER A 191 -8.27 1.09 -13.98
N ASP A 192 -7.13 0.54 -14.40
CA ASP A 192 -6.24 -0.30 -13.58
C ASP A 192 -5.03 0.46 -13.03
N GLY A 193 -4.99 1.80 -13.26
CA GLY A 193 -3.88 2.68 -12.89
C GLY A 193 -2.81 2.84 -13.98
N THR A 194 -2.73 1.91 -14.95
CA THR A 194 -1.81 1.98 -16.11
C THR A 194 -2.56 2.18 -17.42
N ARG A 195 -3.75 1.60 -17.49
CA ARG A 195 -4.64 1.63 -18.65
C ARG A 195 -6.02 2.08 -18.21
N VAL A 196 -6.79 2.56 -19.18
CA VAL A 196 -8.16 3.00 -18.98
C VAL A 196 -9.05 2.49 -20.11
N GLN A 197 -10.24 2.07 -19.75
CA GLN A 197 -11.29 1.74 -20.69
C GLN A 197 -11.80 3.00 -21.37
N ILE A 198 -12.00 2.93 -22.70
CA ILE A 198 -12.61 3.97 -23.48
C ILE A 198 -14.05 3.57 -23.80
N LEU A 199 -15.01 4.30 -23.27
CA LEU A 199 -16.43 4.04 -23.45
C LEU A 199 -16.96 4.59 -24.78
N SER A 200 -16.39 5.70 -25.26
CA SER A 200 -16.77 6.33 -26.52
C SER A 200 -15.64 7.17 -27.11
N GLY A 201 -15.70 7.42 -28.43
CA GLY A 201 -14.74 8.26 -29.16
C GLY A 201 -13.65 7.47 -29.88
N VAL A 202 -13.56 6.16 -29.68
CA VAL A 202 -12.60 5.26 -30.36
C VAL A 202 -13.32 4.04 -30.86
N SER A 203 -12.92 3.55 -32.02
CA SER A 203 -13.40 2.31 -32.62
C SER A 203 -12.27 1.32 -32.81
N ALA A 204 -12.61 0.03 -32.86
CA ALA A 204 -11.62 -1.00 -33.19
C ALA A 204 -11.01 -0.72 -34.58
N GLY A 205 -9.68 -0.80 -34.67
CA GLY A 205 -8.95 -0.47 -35.90
C GLY A 205 -8.45 0.98 -35.98
N ASP A 206 -8.89 1.88 -35.11
CA ASP A 206 -8.33 3.24 -35.05
C ASP A 206 -6.85 3.22 -34.64
N LYS A 207 -6.04 4.02 -35.32
CA LYS A 207 -4.64 4.24 -34.97
C LYS A 207 -4.54 5.42 -34.00
N VAL A 208 -4.13 5.16 -32.77
CA VAL A 208 -4.07 6.12 -31.68
C VAL A 208 -2.63 6.37 -31.26
N VAL A 209 -2.28 7.62 -30.98
CA VAL A 209 -0.98 8.00 -30.43
C VAL A 209 -0.90 7.57 -28.97
N VAL A 210 -0.11 6.54 -28.65
CA VAL A 210 0.05 6.03 -27.28
C VAL A 210 1.26 6.61 -26.54
N ARG A 211 2.23 7.17 -27.28
CA ARG A 211 3.40 7.88 -26.74
C ARG A 211 3.56 9.20 -27.48
N GLY A 212 3.84 10.26 -26.74
CA GLY A 212 4.00 11.58 -27.35
C GLY A 212 2.67 12.31 -27.63
N ALA A 213 1.56 11.92 -27.04
CA ALA A 213 0.26 12.59 -27.22
C ALA A 213 0.33 14.08 -26.85
N TYR A 214 1.09 14.43 -25.81
CA TYR A 214 1.29 15.82 -25.41
C TYR A 214 2.10 16.62 -26.45
N GLN A 215 3.11 16.03 -27.09
CA GLN A 215 3.88 16.66 -28.17
C GLN A 215 3.00 16.94 -29.39
N VAL A 216 2.12 15.98 -29.75
CA VAL A 216 1.13 16.18 -30.82
C VAL A 216 0.16 17.29 -30.46
N LYS A 217 -0.28 17.38 -29.20
CA LYS A 217 -1.10 18.49 -28.69
C LYS A 217 -0.43 19.83 -28.93
N LEU A 218 0.81 20.01 -28.53
CA LEU A 218 1.56 21.25 -28.69
C LEU A 218 1.75 21.62 -30.16
N ALA A 219 2.10 20.65 -31.02
CA ALA A 219 2.27 20.89 -32.45
C ALA A 219 0.99 21.35 -33.12
N ASN A 220 -0.16 20.76 -32.76
CA ASN A 220 -1.46 21.19 -33.29
C ASN A 220 -1.84 22.61 -32.82
N THR A 221 -1.45 23.00 -31.61
CA THR A 221 -1.74 24.34 -31.07
C THR A 221 -0.84 25.40 -31.72
N SER A 222 0.43 25.09 -31.97
CA SER A 222 1.36 26.04 -32.62
C SER A 222 1.02 26.28 -34.10
N ASN A 223 0.49 25.30 -34.81
CA ASN A 223 0.01 25.48 -36.20
C ASN A 223 -1.31 26.26 -36.29
N ALA A 224 -1.99 26.49 -35.17
CA ALA A 224 -3.22 27.30 -35.13
C ALA A 224 -2.99 28.81 -34.90
N ILE A 225 -1.73 29.24 -34.67
CA ILE A 225 -1.34 30.63 -34.56
C ILE A 225 -1.05 31.15 -35.98
N PRO A 226 -1.86 32.04 -36.59
CA PRO A 226 -1.56 32.63 -37.86
C PRO A 226 -0.25 33.42 -37.74
N GLY A 227 0.74 33.13 -38.60
CA GLY A 227 1.93 33.95 -38.68
C GLY A 227 1.53 35.38 -39.03
N HIS A 228 1.80 36.34 -38.15
CA HIS A 228 1.70 37.74 -38.49
C HIS A 228 2.77 38.04 -39.55
N SER A 229 2.38 38.10 -40.83
CA SER A 229 3.17 38.69 -41.89
C SER A 229 3.23 40.19 -41.66
N HIS A 230 4.36 40.69 -41.15
CA HIS A 230 4.70 42.09 -41.25
C HIS A 230 5.23 42.32 -42.66
N GLU A 231 4.34 42.81 -43.55
CA GLU A 231 4.78 43.50 -44.75
C GLU A 231 5.25 44.91 -44.37
N HIS A 232 6.49 45.24 -44.70
CA HIS A 232 7.05 46.59 -44.78
C HIS A 232 7.04 47.03 -46.21
#